data_2ed889ef007f78f18f1d3ba1053afd01
#
_entry.id   2ed889ef007f78f18f1d3ba1053afd01
#
_cell.length_a   1.000
_cell.length_b   1.000
_cell.length_c   1.000
_cell.angle_alpha   90.00
_cell.angle_beta   90.00
_cell.angle_gamma   90.00
#
_symmetry.space_group_name_H-M   'P 1'
#
loop_
_entity.id
_entity.type
_entity.pdbx_description
1 polymer ?
#
loop_
_entity_poly.entity_id
_entity_poly.type
_entity_poly.pdbx_seq_one_letter_code
_entity_poly.pdbx_strand_id
1 'polypeptide(L)'
;MPDLTVVVMTRDRWPDLQRSLPMHDHPVILVDNGSTDGTPQLVREQHPAIEVVELGHNMGSAARNVGVARARTPYVAFADDDSWWAPGALEEATAVLDEHPRLAVLAARMLVGEAEQPDPICADMAESPLGTDPDLPGPSVLGFLACGAVVRRDAYLAAGGFDEVVFFMGEEERLALDLAAAGWGLAYVDRVVAHHHPSPVRDPDARRARAARNRLLTMVLRRPWPVVVRETAHDLAAGPVGRRAVRDALPALPRALAHRRRVPPHVEAARRLLSD
;
A
#
# COMPACT_ATOMS: atom_id res chain seq x y z
N MET A 1 -5.43 18.13 -19.09
CA MET A 1 -6.13 17.65 -17.89
C MET A 1 -5.06 17.09 -16.96
N PRO A 2 -5.23 17.09 -15.65
CA PRO A 2 -4.23 16.48 -14.79
C PRO A 2 -4.10 14.98 -15.13
N ASP A 3 -2.86 14.49 -15.16
CA ASP A 3 -2.57 13.09 -15.50
C ASP A 3 -2.52 12.18 -14.26
N LEU A 4 -2.71 12.76 -13.07
CA LEU A 4 -2.66 12.07 -11.80
C LEU A 4 -3.76 12.57 -10.85
N THR A 5 -4.31 11.64 -10.05
CA THR A 5 -5.26 11.89 -8.95
C THR A 5 -4.69 11.34 -7.65
N VAL A 6 -4.78 12.10 -6.57
CA VAL A 6 -4.45 11.62 -5.22
C VAL A 6 -5.67 10.94 -4.61
N VAL A 7 -5.51 9.74 -4.11
CA VAL A 7 -6.54 9.00 -3.34
C VAL A 7 -6.12 8.98 -1.89
N VAL A 8 -6.87 9.70 -1.06
CA VAL A 8 -6.68 9.75 0.40
C VAL A 8 -7.70 8.83 1.06
N MET A 9 -7.23 7.90 1.89
CA MET A 9 -8.10 7.06 2.71
C MET A 9 -8.07 7.54 4.17
N THR A 10 -9.25 7.68 4.78
CA THR A 10 -9.37 8.14 6.16
C THR A 10 -10.44 7.41 6.94
N ARG A 11 -10.32 7.42 8.27
CA ARG A 11 -11.37 7.01 9.19
C ARG A 11 -11.18 7.65 10.56
N ASP A 12 -12.15 8.49 10.99
CA ASP A 12 -12.15 9.17 12.30
C ASP A 12 -10.84 9.95 12.57
N ARG A 13 -10.37 10.76 11.56
CA ARG A 13 -9.05 11.42 11.57
C ARG A 13 -9.08 12.88 11.11
N TRP A 14 -10.15 13.57 11.41
CA TRP A 14 -10.26 14.98 11.02
C TRP A 14 -9.06 15.86 11.42
N PRO A 15 -8.49 15.77 12.65
CA PRO A 15 -7.34 16.59 13.03
C PRO A 15 -6.08 16.35 12.17
N ASP A 16 -5.89 15.14 11.66
CA ASP A 16 -4.76 14.81 10.79
C ASP A 16 -5.01 15.34 9.36
N LEU A 17 -6.23 15.16 8.84
CA LEU A 17 -6.65 15.69 7.53
C LEU A 17 -6.58 17.21 7.43
N GLN A 18 -6.88 17.94 8.51
CA GLN A 18 -6.73 19.40 8.53
C GLN A 18 -5.30 19.86 8.19
N ARG A 19 -4.30 19.04 8.53
CA ARG A 19 -2.88 19.32 8.24
C ARG A 19 -2.48 18.83 6.86
N SER A 20 -2.92 17.63 6.45
CA SER A 20 -2.45 16.99 5.24
C SER A 20 -3.19 17.46 3.97
N LEU A 21 -4.52 17.66 4.02
CA LEU A 21 -5.30 18.02 2.83
C LEU A 21 -4.84 19.31 2.14
N PRO A 22 -4.46 20.40 2.85
CA PRO A 22 -3.95 21.61 2.21
C PRO A 22 -2.61 21.43 1.50
N MET A 23 -1.89 20.33 1.78
CA MET A 23 -0.57 20.04 1.19
C MET A 23 -0.67 19.34 -0.17
N HIS A 24 -1.88 18.93 -0.60
CA HIS A 24 -2.07 18.33 -1.91
C HIS A 24 -2.40 19.38 -2.96
N ASP A 25 -1.60 19.46 -4.02
CA ASP A 25 -1.74 20.37 -5.16
C ASP A 25 -2.39 19.72 -6.40
N HIS A 26 -2.73 18.44 -6.30
CA HIS A 26 -3.42 17.66 -7.33
C HIS A 26 -4.88 17.38 -6.96
N PRO A 27 -5.75 16.99 -7.92
CA PRO A 27 -7.11 16.55 -7.61
C PRO A 27 -7.13 15.43 -6.58
N VAL A 28 -7.94 15.60 -5.53
CA VAL A 28 -8.06 14.63 -4.43
C VAL A 28 -9.43 13.96 -4.48
N ILE A 29 -9.40 12.62 -4.35
CA ILE A 29 -10.57 11.80 -3.99
C ILE A 29 -10.33 11.29 -2.57
N LEU A 30 -11.13 11.77 -1.61
CA LEU A 30 -11.09 11.29 -0.23
C LEU A 30 -12.09 10.16 -0.07
N VAL A 31 -11.60 8.99 0.34
CA VAL A 31 -12.43 7.83 0.64
C VAL A 31 -12.58 7.70 2.15
N ASP A 32 -13.76 8.03 2.63
CA ASP A 32 -14.13 7.87 4.03
C ASP A 32 -14.50 6.42 4.32
N ASN A 33 -13.70 5.76 5.13
CA ASN A 33 -13.78 4.34 5.46
C ASN A 33 -14.70 4.08 6.68
N GLY A 34 -15.85 4.78 6.72
CA GLY A 34 -16.86 4.64 7.75
C GLY A 34 -16.56 5.43 9.02
N SER A 35 -16.26 6.72 8.90
CA SER A 35 -16.11 7.64 10.02
C SER A 35 -17.43 7.89 10.75
N THR A 36 -17.33 8.18 12.03
CA THR A 36 -18.46 8.48 12.93
C THR A 36 -18.29 9.83 13.63
N ASP A 37 -17.19 10.52 13.40
CA ASP A 37 -16.80 11.77 14.04
C ASP A 37 -17.19 13.05 13.24
N GLY A 38 -17.90 12.88 12.11
CA GLY A 38 -18.28 13.99 11.23
C GLY A 38 -17.19 14.37 10.21
N THR A 39 -16.10 13.62 10.10
CA THR A 39 -15.00 13.88 9.13
C THR A 39 -15.50 14.17 7.71
N PRO A 40 -16.42 13.38 7.07
CA PRO A 40 -16.85 13.64 5.69
C PRO A 40 -17.51 14.99 5.51
N GLN A 41 -18.34 15.42 6.47
CA GLN A 41 -19.03 16.72 6.45
C GLN A 41 -18.05 17.87 6.55
N LEU A 42 -17.10 17.78 7.47
CA LEU A 42 -16.07 18.80 7.69
C LEU A 42 -15.17 18.96 6.44
N VAL A 43 -14.82 17.87 5.78
CA VAL A 43 -14.05 17.93 4.52
C VAL A 43 -14.85 18.67 3.43
N ARG A 44 -16.13 18.35 3.23
CA ARG A 44 -16.96 19.05 2.23
C ARG A 44 -17.11 20.53 2.50
N GLU A 45 -17.21 20.92 3.77
CA GLU A 45 -17.35 22.33 4.19
C GLU A 45 -16.06 23.10 3.97
N GLN A 46 -14.91 22.54 4.34
CA GLN A 46 -13.64 23.26 4.35
C GLN A 46 -12.82 23.05 3.05
N HIS A 47 -13.06 21.96 2.32
CA HIS A 47 -12.37 21.60 1.07
C HIS A 47 -13.36 21.22 -0.03
N PRO A 48 -14.21 22.15 -0.51
CA PRO A 48 -15.31 21.85 -1.46
C PRO A 48 -14.84 21.34 -2.83
N ALA A 49 -13.55 21.47 -3.16
CA ALA A 49 -12.97 20.93 -4.39
C ALA A 49 -12.64 19.43 -4.28
N ILE A 50 -12.63 18.84 -3.09
CA ILE A 50 -12.32 17.43 -2.87
C ILE A 50 -13.57 16.58 -3.10
N GLU A 51 -13.44 15.54 -3.94
CA GLU A 51 -14.48 14.53 -4.07
C GLU A 51 -14.47 13.62 -2.84
N VAL A 52 -15.56 13.63 -2.05
CA VAL A 52 -15.70 12.80 -0.84
C VAL A 52 -16.59 11.60 -1.11
N VAL A 53 -16.04 10.40 -0.95
CA VAL A 53 -16.72 9.11 -1.12
C VAL A 53 -16.90 8.45 0.24
N GLU A 54 -18.14 8.37 0.73
CA GLU A 54 -18.47 7.71 2.00
C GLU A 54 -18.82 6.23 1.77
N LEU A 55 -18.12 5.31 2.45
CA LEU A 55 -18.38 3.87 2.35
C LEU A 55 -19.39 3.38 3.39
N GLY A 56 -19.61 4.12 4.46
CA GLY A 56 -20.52 3.77 5.55
C GLY A 56 -20.04 2.60 6.44
N HIS A 57 -18.94 1.94 6.11
CA HIS A 57 -18.32 0.88 6.89
C HIS A 57 -16.83 0.77 6.57
N ASN A 58 -16.08 0.11 7.46
CA ASN A 58 -14.64 -0.06 7.32
C ASN A 58 -14.30 -1.25 6.40
N MET A 59 -13.73 -0.97 5.24
CA MET A 59 -13.24 -1.96 4.27
C MET A 59 -11.72 -2.24 4.39
N GLY A 60 -11.04 -1.66 5.38
CA GLY A 60 -9.58 -1.71 5.46
C GLY A 60 -8.94 -1.00 4.26
N SER A 61 -7.80 -1.51 3.80
CA SER A 61 -7.08 -0.94 2.64
C SER A 61 -7.85 -1.01 1.33
N ALA A 62 -8.79 -1.96 1.19
CA ALA A 62 -9.65 -2.09 0.01
C ALA A 62 -10.53 -0.85 -0.25
N ALA A 63 -10.70 0.03 0.73
CA ALA A 63 -11.31 1.34 0.53
C ALA A 63 -10.62 2.15 -0.57
N ARG A 64 -9.28 2.06 -0.70
CA ARG A 64 -8.52 2.73 -1.77
C ARG A 64 -8.94 2.26 -3.16
N ASN A 65 -9.41 1.01 -3.33
CA ASN A 65 -9.89 0.51 -4.62
C ASN A 65 -11.07 1.33 -5.16
N VAL A 66 -11.93 1.81 -4.26
CA VAL A 66 -13.07 2.65 -4.63
C VAL A 66 -12.58 4.01 -5.16
N GLY A 67 -11.58 4.60 -4.52
CA GLY A 67 -10.95 5.84 -4.99
C GLY A 67 -10.29 5.65 -6.36
N VAL A 68 -9.51 4.57 -6.54
CA VAL A 68 -8.87 4.25 -7.83
C VAL A 68 -9.90 4.01 -8.94
N ALA A 69 -11.00 3.33 -8.63
CA ALA A 69 -12.07 3.12 -9.61
C ALA A 69 -12.76 4.44 -10.04
N ARG A 70 -12.86 5.40 -9.12
CA ARG A 70 -13.42 6.75 -9.37
C ARG A 70 -12.46 7.67 -10.13
N ALA A 71 -11.17 7.55 -9.92
CA ALA A 71 -10.16 8.32 -10.63
C ALA A 71 -10.30 8.10 -12.15
N ARG A 72 -10.11 9.19 -12.93
CA ARG A 72 -10.18 9.17 -14.40
C ARG A 72 -8.82 9.37 -15.06
N THR A 73 -7.81 9.63 -14.25
CA THR A 73 -6.42 9.84 -14.67
C THR A 73 -5.71 8.50 -14.86
N PRO A 74 -4.68 8.42 -15.71
CA PRO A 74 -3.90 7.20 -15.92
C PRO A 74 -3.10 6.77 -14.67
N TYR A 75 -2.77 7.72 -13.80
CA TYR A 75 -2.01 7.47 -12.59
C TYR A 75 -2.78 7.87 -11.34
N VAL A 76 -2.54 7.14 -10.25
CA VAL A 76 -3.11 7.40 -8.94
C VAL A 76 -1.99 7.38 -7.90
N ALA A 77 -1.85 8.46 -7.15
CA ALA A 77 -1.01 8.52 -5.95
C ALA A 77 -1.85 8.20 -4.72
N PHE A 78 -1.33 7.39 -3.82
CA PHE A 78 -1.99 7.17 -2.54
C PHE A 78 -1.45 8.12 -1.48
N ALA A 79 -2.31 8.49 -0.55
CA ALA A 79 -1.97 9.14 0.70
C ALA A 79 -2.87 8.62 1.83
N ASP A 80 -2.36 8.72 3.05
CA ASP A 80 -3.15 8.51 4.27
C ASP A 80 -3.57 9.86 4.84
N ASP A 81 -4.39 9.87 5.87
CA ASP A 81 -4.84 11.10 6.54
C ASP A 81 -3.70 11.91 7.17
N ASP A 82 -2.53 11.31 7.37
CA ASP A 82 -1.33 11.89 7.98
C ASP A 82 -0.11 11.92 7.03
N SER A 83 -0.35 11.87 5.71
CA SER A 83 0.73 11.88 4.70
C SER A 83 0.40 12.79 3.51
N TRP A 84 1.45 13.25 2.80
CA TRP A 84 1.33 14.07 1.59
C TRP A 84 2.59 13.95 0.72
N TRP A 85 2.52 14.47 -0.49
CA TRP A 85 3.63 14.46 -1.45
C TRP A 85 4.42 15.78 -1.39
N ALA A 86 5.73 15.70 -1.54
CA ALA A 86 6.57 16.88 -1.64
C ALA A 86 6.23 17.68 -2.90
N PRO A 87 6.44 19.01 -2.91
CA PRO A 87 6.23 19.85 -4.10
C PRO A 87 7.02 19.31 -5.31
N GLY A 88 6.35 19.15 -6.46
CA GLY A 88 6.95 18.62 -7.68
C GLY A 88 7.12 17.09 -7.73
N ALA A 89 6.87 16.37 -6.64
CA ALA A 89 7.07 14.92 -6.58
C ALA A 89 6.08 14.15 -7.48
N LEU A 90 4.86 14.62 -7.63
CA LEU A 90 3.85 13.96 -8.45
C LEU A 90 4.04 14.20 -9.95
N GLU A 91 4.56 15.37 -10.34
CA GLU A 91 5.01 15.66 -11.71
C GLU A 91 6.18 14.75 -12.10
N GLU A 92 7.18 14.63 -11.21
CA GLU A 92 8.31 13.71 -11.39
C GLU A 92 7.84 12.26 -11.51
N ALA A 93 6.93 11.82 -10.63
CA ALA A 93 6.37 10.47 -10.67
C ALA A 93 5.64 10.19 -11.99
N THR A 94 4.89 11.17 -12.49
CA THR A 94 4.17 11.06 -13.77
C THR A 94 5.16 10.91 -14.93
N ALA A 95 6.19 11.76 -14.99
CA ALA A 95 7.23 11.67 -16.01
C ALA A 95 7.93 10.30 -16.01
N VAL A 96 8.29 9.80 -14.82
CA VAL A 96 8.90 8.47 -14.67
C VAL A 96 7.98 7.36 -15.17
N LEU A 97 6.68 7.41 -14.84
CA LEU A 97 5.72 6.41 -15.30
C LEU A 97 5.48 6.46 -16.81
N ASP A 98 5.55 7.64 -17.43
CA ASP A 98 5.46 7.80 -18.89
C ASP A 98 6.68 7.22 -19.61
N GLU A 99 7.89 7.43 -19.05
CA GLU A 99 9.15 6.89 -19.59
C GLU A 99 9.27 5.36 -19.42
N HIS A 100 8.57 4.77 -18.43
CA HIS A 100 8.66 3.35 -18.11
C HIS A 100 7.30 2.64 -18.20
N PRO A 101 6.84 2.27 -19.42
CA PRO A 101 5.49 1.70 -19.62
C PRO A 101 5.22 0.40 -18.85
N ARG A 102 6.26 -0.38 -18.50
CA ARG A 102 6.13 -1.61 -17.71
C ARG A 102 6.03 -1.35 -16.21
N LEU A 103 6.31 -0.11 -15.75
CA LEU A 103 6.22 0.25 -14.33
C LEU A 103 4.74 0.37 -13.92
N ALA A 104 4.28 -0.50 -13.02
CA ALA A 104 2.93 -0.44 -12.44
C ALA A 104 2.89 0.29 -11.09
N VAL A 105 3.97 0.20 -10.31
CA VAL A 105 4.10 0.88 -9.00
C VAL A 105 5.44 1.57 -8.91
N LEU A 106 5.40 2.86 -8.66
CA LEU A 106 6.51 3.67 -8.23
C LEU A 106 6.44 3.77 -6.70
N ALA A 107 7.43 3.22 -6.00
CA ALA A 107 7.59 3.38 -4.56
C ALA A 107 8.51 4.58 -4.29
N ALA A 108 8.00 5.58 -3.58
CA ALA A 108 8.70 6.82 -3.29
C ALA A 108 9.58 6.72 -2.05
N ARG A 109 10.51 7.64 -1.91
CA ARG A 109 11.21 7.92 -0.66
C ARG A 109 10.23 8.51 0.35
N MET A 110 10.12 7.88 1.51
CA MET A 110 9.26 8.33 2.60
C MET A 110 10.07 9.07 3.66
N LEU A 111 9.68 10.30 3.99
CA LEU A 111 10.22 11.10 5.10
C LEU A 111 9.23 11.07 6.26
N VAL A 112 9.70 10.70 7.45
CA VAL A 112 8.84 10.44 8.62
C VAL A 112 9.04 11.49 9.71
N GLY A 113 7.90 11.99 10.22
CA GLY A 113 7.82 12.92 11.34
C GLY A 113 8.36 14.31 11.03
N GLU A 114 8.33 15.19 12.03
CA GLU A 114 8.80 16.58 11.89
C GLU A 114 10.29 16.70 11.58
N ALA A 115 11.08 15.70 11.96
CA ALA A 115 12.51 15.65 11.66
C ALA A 115 12.83 15.14 10.25
N GLU A 116 11.81 14.78 9.47
CA GLU A 116 11.91 14.31 8.07
C GLU A 116 12.98 13.24 7.87
N GLN A 117 13.05 12.29 8.80
CA GLN A 117 14.00 11.18 8.67
C GLN A 117 13.47 10.15 7.64
N PRO A 118 14.33 9.64 6.75
CA PRO A 118 13.92 8.56 5.86
C PRO A 118 13.36 7.37 6.66
N ASP A 119 12.21 6.82 6.22
CA ASP A 119 11.71 5.56 6.76
C ASP A 119 12.76 4.46 6.50
N PRO A 120 13.06 3.59 7.47
CA PRO A 120 14.03 2.50 7.29
C PRO A 120 13.78 1.63 6.06
N ILE A 121 12.52 1.43 5.65
CA ILE A 121 12.16 0.68 4.45
C ILE A 121 12.77 1.29 3.17
N CYS A 122 13.08 2.59 3.16
CA CYS A 122 13.71 3.24 1.99
C CYS A 122 15.11 2.67 1.72
N ALA A 123 15.88 2.37 2.77
CA ALA A 123 17.17 1.72 2.62
C ALA A 123 17.01 0.29 2.09
N ASP A 124 16.06 -0.48 2.64
CA ASP A 124 15.75 -1.84 2.18
C ASP A 124 15.33 -1.87 0.70
N MET A 125 14.55 -0.87 0.26
CA MET A 125 14.13 -0.74 -1.13
C MET A 125 15.27 -0.29 -2.05
N ALA A 126 16.13 0.62 -1.59
CA ALA A 126 17.27 1.10 -2.36
C ALA A 126 18.35 0.02 -2.56
N GLU A 127 18.53 -0.84 -1.55
CA GLU A 127 19.49 -1.96 -1.54
C GLU A 127 18.83 -3.29 -1.91
N SER A 128 17.69 -3.25 -2.58
CA SER A 128 16.92 -4.46 -2.94
C SER A 128 17.79 -5.50 -3.64
N PRO A 129 17.86 -6.75 -3.14
CA PRO A 129 18.64 -7.81 -3.76
C PRO A 129 18.07 -8.27 -5.12
N LEU A 130 16.93 -7.74 -5.53
CA LEU A 130 16.34 -8.00 -6.85
C LEU A 130 17.08 -7.27 -7.98
N GLY A 131 17.93 -6.27 -7.63
CA GLY A 131 18.62 -5.44 -8.61
C GLY A 131 17.69 -4.49 -9.36
N THR A 132 18.18 -3.95 -10.47
CA THR A 132 17.42 -3.03 -11.33
C THR A 132 17.23 -3.67 -12.70
N ASP A 133 15.97 -3.89 -13.11
CA ASP A 133 15.66 -4.30 -14.49
C ASP A 133 16.00 -3.15 -15.46
N PRO A 134 16.52 -3.44 -16.66
CA PRO A 134 16.99 -2.40 -17.60
C PRO A 134 15.90 -1.41 -18.05
N ASP A 135 14.62 -1.75 -17.96
CA ASP A 135 13.47 -0.96 -18.34
C ASP A 135 12.73 -0.33 -17.14
N LEU A 136 13.30 -0.43 -15.93
CA LEU A 136 12.77 0.19 -14.72
C LEU A 136 13.66 1.35 -14.23
N PRO A 137 13.07 2.36 -13.55
CA PRO A 137 13.76 3.59 -13.17
C PRO A 137 14.67 3.47 -11.94
N GLY A 138 14.70 2.31 -11.30
CA GLY A 138 15.43 2.07 -10.06
C GLY A 138 15.30 0.62 -9.59
N PRO A 139 15.78 0.30 -8.37
CA PRO A 139 15.75 -1.05 -7.83
C PRO A 139 14.36 -1.66 -7.83
N SER A 140 14.26 -2.91 -8.30
CA SER A 140 13.01 -3.67 -8.30
C SER A 140 12.60 -4.04 -6.88
N VAL A 141 11.31 -3.91 -6.55
CA VAL A 141 10.75 -4.22 -5.23
C VAL A 141 9.54 -5.13 -5.33
N LEU A 142 9.25 -5.92 -4.27
CA LEU A 142 8.01 -6.70 -4.11
C LEU A 142 7.27 -6.31 -2.83
N GLY A 143 7.42 -5.06 -2.42
CA GLY A 143 6.73 -4.41 -1.32
C GLY A 143 6.95 -2.91 -1.42
N PHE A 144 6.06 -2.13 -0.85
CA PHE A 144 6.11 -0.66 -0.83
C PHE A 144 5.28 -0.14 0.33
N LEU A 145 5.33 1.16 0.61
CA LEU A 145 4.38 1.80 1.53
C LEU A 145 3.23 2.39 0.71
N ALA A 146 1.98 2.04 1.03
CA ALA A 146 0.83 2.52 0.28
C ALA A 146 0.79 4.06 0.21
N CYS A 147 0.99 4.77 1.34
CA CYS A 147 0.98 6.23 1.40
C CYS A 147 2.18 6.92 0.71
N GLY A 148 3.11 6.17 0.15
CA GLY A 148 4.24 6.63 -0.66
C GLY A 148 4.30 5.92 -2.01
N ALA A 149 3.16 5.52 -2.57
CA ALA A 149 3.12 4.82 -3.85
C ALA A 149 2.29 5.56 -4.89
N VAL A 150 2.83 5.62 -6.12
CA VAL A 150 2.06 6.02 -7.31
C VAL A 150 1.86 4.80 -8.18
N VAL A 151 0.63 4.54 -8.59
CA VAL A 151 0.26 3.34 -9.34
C VAL A 151 -0.27 3.69 -10.74
N ARG A 152 0.07 2.85 -11.71
CA ARG A 152 -0.62 2.83 -13.00
C ARG A 152 -2.02 2.27 -12.79
N ARG A 153 -3.05 3.10 -12.99
CA ARG A 153 -4.44 2.80 -12.64
C ARG A 153 -4.93 1.49 -13.27
N ASP A 154 -4.71 1.30 -14.55
CA ASP A 154 -5.24 0.12 -15.25
C ASP A 154 -4.55 -1.17 -14.80
N ALA A 155 -3.24 -1.15 -14.54
CA ALA A 155 -2.51 -2.28 -13.97
C ALA A 155 -3.02 -2.64 -12.58
N TYR A 156 -3.24 -1.62 -11.72
CA TYR A 156 -3.78 -1.79 -10.38
C TYR A 156 -5.18 -2.43 -10.40
N LEU A 157 -6.07 -1.92 -11.24
CA LEU A 157 -7.45 -2.44 -11.36
C LEU A 157 -7.46 -3.86 -11.94
N ALA A 158 -6.63 -4.15 -12.96
CA ALA A 158 -6.52 -5.48 -13.55
C ALA A 158 -5.96 -6.51 -12.56
N ALA A 159 -5.07 -6.11 -11.63
CA ALA A 159 -4.59 -6.96 -10.53
C ALA A 159 -5.61 -7.13 -9.39
N GLY A 160 -6.74 -6.42 -9.44
CA GLY A 160 -7.80 -6.46 -8.43
C GLY A 160 -7.55 -5.57 -7.20
N GLY A 161 -6.54 -4.68 -7.24
CA GLY A 161 -6.25 -3.73 -6.17
C GLY A 161 -5.88 -4.39 -4.83
N PHE A 162 -6.13 -3.73 -3.73
CA PHE A 162 -5.92 -4.28 -2.38
C PHE A 162 -6.99 -5.31 -2.01
N ASP A 163 -6.58 -6.40 -1.35
CA ASP A 163 -7.45 -7.54 -1.05
C ASP A 163 -8.13 -7.39 0.33
N GLU A 164 -9.46 -7.54 0.35
CA GLU A 164 -10.24 -7.47 1.59
C GLU A 164 -9.91 -8.59 2.60
N VAL A 165 -9.36 -9.72 2.15
CA VAL A 165 -8.94 -10.83 3.05
C VAL A 165 -7.76 -10.40 3.91
N VAL A 166 -6.81 -9.66 3.33
CA VAL A 166 -5.66 -9.12 4.06
C VAL A 166 -6.10 -7.96 4.95
N PHE A 167 -7.01 -7.12 4.50
CA PHE A 167 -7.68 -6.03 5.19
C PHE A 167 -6.80 -4.79 5.37
N PHE A 168 -5.86 -4.77 6.32
CA PHE A 168 -5.01 -3.59 6.62
C PHE A 168 -3.72 -4.00 7.30
N MET A 169 -2.60 -3.40 6.89
CA MET A 169 -1.19 -3.67 7.17
C MET A 169 -0.65 -4.90 6.43
N GLY A 170 0.28 -4.65 5.50
CA GLY A 170 0.96 -5.67 4.69
C GLY A 170 0.13 -6.15 3.48
N GLU A 171 -0.88 -5.39 3.09
CA GLU A 171 -1.67 -5.61 1.87
C GLU A 171 -0.87 -5.37 0.60
N GLU A 172 0.17 -4.56 0.68
CA GLU A 172 1.03 -4.17 -0.43
C GLU A 172 1.78 -5.37 -1.01
N GLU A 173 2.25 -6.30 -0.16
CA GLU A 173 2.94 -7.51 -0.60
C GLU A 173 2.06 -8.36 -1.52
N ARG A 174 0.78 -8.55 -1.18
CA ARG A 174 -0.13 -9.33 -2.01
C ARG A 174 -0.32 -8.68 -3.39
N LEU A 175 -0.52 -7.36 -3.43
CA LEU A 175 -0.67 -6.62 -4.68
C LEU A 175 0.62 -6.65 -5.51
N ALA A 176 1.78 -6.46 -4.87
CA ALA A 176 3.08 -6.51 -5.53
C ALA A 176 3.32 -7.86 -6.20
N LEU A 177 3.00 -8.96 -5.50
CA LEU A 177 3.11 -10.31 -6.04
C LEU A 177 2.20 -10.55 -7.25
N ASP A 178 0.98 -10.01 -7.23
CA ASP A 178 0.03 -10.15 -8.34
C ASP A 178 0.44 -9.33 -9.56
N LEU A 179 0.92 -8.11 -9.36
CA LEU A 179 1.46 -7.27 -10.43
C LEU A 179 2.69 -7.91 -11.07
N ALA A 180 3.65 -8.38 -10.26
CA ALA A 180 4.83 -9.10 -10.77
C ALA A 180 4.45 -10.37 -11.52
N ALA A 181 3.45 -11.13 -11.05
CA ALA A 181 2.95 -12.32 -11.72
C ALA A 181 2.27 -12.00 -13.08
N ALA A 182 1.74 -10.78 -13.23
CA ALA A 182 1.19 -10.29 -14.50
C ALA A 182 2.26 -9.67 -15.42
N GLY A 183 3.54 -9.66 -15.02
CA GLY A 183 4.67 -9.14 -15.81
C GLY A 183 4.95 -7.65 -15.61
N TRP A 184 4.27 -7.00 -14.68
CA TRP A 184 4.51 -5.62 -14.33
C TRP A 184 5.76 -5.44 -13.47
N GLY A 185 6.44 -4.31 -13.62
CA GLY A 185 7.53 -3.87 -12.75
C GLY A 185 7.02 -3.02 -11.58
N LEU A 186 7.73 -3.14 -10.47
CA LEU A 186 7.61 -2.25 -9.33
C LEU A 186 9.02 -1.76 -8.98
N ALA A 187 9.22 -0.47 -8.79
CA ALA A 187 10.55 0.08 -8.56
C ALA A 187 10.54 1.16 -7.47
N TYR A 188 11.63 1.21 -6.71
CA TYR A 188 11.91 2.31 -5.81
C TYR A 188 12.55 3.48 -6.58
N VAL A 189 12.06 4.70 -6.32
CA VAL A 189 12.53 5.93 -6.97
C VAL A 189 12.81 7.00 -5.91
N ASP A 190 14.06 7.09 -5.48
CA ASP A 190 14.50 7.92 -4.36
C ASP A 190 14.23 9.43 -4.54
N ARG A 191 14.25 9.93 -5.78
CA ARG A 191 13.98 11.33 -6.08
C ARG A 191 12.52 11.76 -5.97
N VAL A 192 11.59 10.82 -5.96
CA VAL A 192 10.18 11.07 -5.68
C VAL A 192 9.96 10.96 -4.18
N VAL A 193 9.45 12.02 -3.54
CA VAL A 193 9.42 12.15 -2.08
C VAL A 193 7.98 12.30 -1.57
N ALA A 194 7.64 11.55 -0.53
CA ALA A 194 6.42 11.70 0.24
C ALA A 194 6.74 11.91 1.72
N HIS A 195 5.85 12.59 2.44
CA HIS A 195 5.95 12.86 3.87
C HIS A 195 4.90 12.06 4.63
N HIS A 196 5.26 11.55 5.81
CA HIS A 196 4.35 10.81 6.68
C HIS A 196 4.56 11.23 8.13
N HIS A 197 3.53 11.81 8.75
CA HIS A 197 3.55 12.25 10.14
C HIS A 197 2.66 11.37 11.02
N PRO A 198 3.11 10.15 11.36
CA PRO A 198 2.27 9.16 12.00
C PRO A 198 1.82 9.58 13.40
N SER A 199 0.55 9.36 13.70
CA SER A 199 0.00 9.58 15.05
C SER A 199 0.76 8.77 16.11
N PRO A 200 1.10 9.37 17.27
CA PRO A 200 1.91 8.74 18.31
C PRO A 200 1.23 7.58 19.05
N VAL A 201 -0.09 7.51 19.00
CA VAL A 201 -0.86 6.50 19.76
C VAL A 201 -0.96 5.19 18.96
N ARG A 202 -0.06 4.24 19.25
CA ARG A 202 -0.06 2.92 18.58
C ARG A 202 0.29 1.82 19.58
N ASP A 203 -0.45 0.70 19.55
CA ASP A 203 -0.10 -0.55 20.26
C ASP A 203 0.86 -1.39 19.38
N PRO A 204 2.15 -1.50 19.74
CA PRO A 204 3.13 -2.21 18.92
C PRO A 204 2.87 -3.72 18.81
N ASP A 205 2.35 -4.36 19.88
CA ASP A 205 2.09 -5.81 19.87
C ASP A 205 0.87 -6.17 19.03
N ALA A 206 -0.19 -5.39 19.13
CA ALA A 206 -1.36 -5.56 18.27
C ALA A 206 -1.01 -5.34 16.80
N ARG A 207 -0.14 -4.38 16.48
CA ARG A 207 0.35 -4.13 15.12
C ARG A 207 1.19 -5.30 14.60
N ARG A 208 2.14 -5.80 15.38
CA ARG A 208 2.98 -6.97 15.04
C ARG A 208 2.13 -8.22 14.78
N ALA A 209 1.17 -8.50 15.66
CA ALA A 209 0.26 -9.63 15.49
C ALA A 209 -0.59 -9.51 14.22
N ARG A 210 -1.09 -8.30 13.90
CA ARG A 210 -1.86 -8.03 12.70
C ARG A 210 -1.01 -8.19 11.43
N ALA A 211 0.19 -7.63 11.40
CA ALA A 211 1.12 -7.78 10.28
C ALA A 211 1.46 -9.26 10.03
N ALA A 212 1.77 -10.02 11.09
CA ALA A 212 2.04 -11.46 10.99
C ALA A 212 0.82 -12.25 10.49
N ARG A 213 -0.40 -11.93 10.99
CA ARG A 213 -1.65 -12.51 10.48
C ARG A 213 -1.82 -12.27 8.98
N ASN A 214 -1.59 -11.04 8.53
CA ASN A 214 -1.80 -10.63 7.14
C ASN A 214 -0.72 -11.23 6.23
N ARG A 215 0.54 -11.29 6.68
CA ARG A 215 1.61 -12.04 6.01
C ARG A 215 1.22 -13.50 5.81
N LEU A 216 0.69 -14.17 6.84
CA LEU A 216 0.21 -15.55 6.72
C LEU A 216 -0.90 -15.69 5.67
N LEU A 217 -1.89 -14.79 5.66
CA LEU A 217 -2.97 -14.80 4.67
C LEU A 217 -2.44 -14.55 3.24
N THR A 218 -1.49 -13.63 3.05
CA THR A 218 -0.82 -13.41 1.77
C THR A 218 -0.07 -14.67 1.30
N MET A 219 0.62 -15.37 2.20
CA MET A 219 1.26 -16.64 1.89
C MET A 219 0.24 -17.72 1.48
N VAL A 220 -0.87 -17.85 2.20
CA VAL A 220 -1.95 -18.78 1.83
C VAL A 220 -2.51 -18.41 0.46
N LEU A 221 -2.71 -17.14 0.17
CA LEU A 221 -3.25 -16.67 -1.11
C LEU A 221 -2.29 -16.92 -2.29
N ARG A 222 -0.96 -16.79 -2.11
CA ARG A 222 -0.02 -16.66 -3.25
C ARG A 222 1.15 -17.63 -3.25
N ARG A 223 1.60 -18.14 -2.10
CA ARG A 223 2.85 -18.90 -2.02
C ARG A 223 2.65 -20.43 -1.99
N PRO A 224 3.68 -21.24 -2.30
CA PRO A 224 3.62 -22.70 -2.22
C PRO A 224 3.32 -23.22 -0.81
N TRP A 225 2.57 -24.33 -0.69
CA TRP A 225 2.21 -24.93 0.59
C TRP A 225 3.40 -25.22 1.53
N PRO A 226 4.56 -25.73 1.05
CA PRO A 226 5.70 -25.93 1.94
C PRO A 226 6.17 -24.65 2.65
N VAL A 227 6.08 -23.49 1.95
CA VAL A 227 6.40 -22.18 2.55
C VAL A 227 5.35 -21.82 3.61
N VAL A 228 4.08 -21.95 3.27
CA VAL A 228 2.98 -21.66 4.22
C VAL A 228 3.12 -22.48 5.50
N VAL A 229 3.39 -23.79 5.38
CA VAL A 229 3.54 -24.69 6.53
C VAL A 229 4.75 -24.31 7.37
N ARG A 230 5.92 -24.08 6.73
CA ARG A 230 7.15 -23.69 7.45
C ARG A 230 6.96 -22.40 8.24
N GLU A 231 6.45 -21.36 7.58
CA GLU A 231 6.27 -20.04 8.21
C GLU A 231 5.19 -20.07 9.31
N THR A 232 4.11 -20.83 9.11
CA THR A 232 3.09 -21.01 10.16
C THR A 232 3.69 -21.72 11.38
N ALA A 233 4.52 -22.75 11.18
CA ALA A 233 5.20 -23.45 12.28
C ALA A 233 6.17 -22.50 13.01
N HIS A 234 6.90 -21.67 12.26
CA HIS A 234 7.76 -20.65 12.83
C HIS A 234 6.97 -19.64 13.67
N ASP A 235 5.87 -19.09 13.18
CA ASP A 235 5.01 -18.16 13.90
C ASP A 235 4.45 -18.79 15.20
N LEU A 236 4.03 -20.05 15.15
CA LEU A 236 3.56 -20.77 16.34
C LEU A 236 4.65 -20.94 17.41
N ALA A 237 5.90 -21.14 16.98
CA ALA A 237 7.06 -21.27 17.86
C ALA A 237 7.58 -19.91 18.39
N ALA A 238 7.36 -18.82 17.64
CA ALA A 238 7.87 -17.47 17.95
C ALA A 238 7.21 -16.79 19.17
N GLY A 239 6.29 -17.46 19.87
CA GLY A 239 5.70 -16.98 21.11
C GLY A 239 4.27 -16.45 20.98
N PRO A 240 3.79 -15.62 21.95
CA PRO A 240 2.38 -15.22 22.02
C PRO A 240 1.88 -14.44 20.81
N VAL A 241 2.72 -13.55 20.25
CA VAL A 241 2.38 -12.71 19.09
C VAL A 241 2.11 -13.57 17.86
N GLY A 242 3.00 -14.53 17.54
CA GLY A 242 2.81 -15.44 16.42
C GLY A 242 1.61 -16.36 16.59
N ARG A 243 1.40 -16.94 17.79
CA ARG A 243 0.20 -17.74 18.08
C ARG A 243 -1.09 -16.93 17.93
N ARG A 244 -1.09 -15.66 18.36
CA ARG A 244 -2.20 -14.73 18.14
C ARG A 244 -2.45 -14.51 16.66
N ALA A 245 -1.40 -14.25 15.88
CA ALA A 245 -1.49 -14.05 14.43
C ALA A 245 -2.14 -15.25 13.72
N VAL A 246 -1.69 -16.47 14.02
CA VAL A 246 -2.27 -17.71 13.44
C VAL A 246 -3.75 -17.86 13.84
N ARG A 247 -4.08 -17.71 15.12
CA ARG A 247 -5.47 -17.78 15.59
C ARG A 247 -6.37 -16.75 14.90
N ASP A 248 -5.90 -15.51 14.79
CA ASP A 248 -6.66 -14.40 14.21
C ASP A 248 -6.77 -14.50 12.67
N ALA A 249 -5.95 -15.34 12.01
CA ALA A 249 -6.06 -15.68 10.60
C ALA A 249 -7.15 -16.72 10.29
N LEU A 250 -7.48 -17.62 11.24
CA LEU A 250 -8.38 -18.75 11.01
C LEU A 250 -9.74 -18.37 10.38
N PRO A 251 -10.45 -17.31 10.84
CA PRO A 251 -11.73 -16.93 10.27
C PRO A 251 -11.67 -16.52 8.79
N ALA A 252 -10.51 -16.00 8.33
CA ALA A 252 -10.31 -15.55 6.96
C ALA A 252 -9.81 -16.67 6.03
N LEU A 253 -9.36 -17.82 6.57
CA LEU A 253 -8.78 -18.91 5.77
C LEU A 253 -9.74 -19.46 4.69
N PRO A 254 -11.04 -19.70 4.93
CA PRO A 254 -11.92 -20.20 3.89
C PRO A 254 -11.96 -19.27 2.67
N ARG A 255 -12.03 -17.94 2.91
CA ARG A 255 -12.01 -16.94 1.84
C ARG A 255 -10.66 -16.88 1.15
N ALA A 256 -9.55 -16.92 1.92
CA ALA A 256 -8.20 -16.96 1.36
C ALA A 256 -8.00 -18.20 0.46
N LEU A 257 -8.49 -19.35 0.86
CA LEU A 257 -8.42 -20.58 0.09
C LEU A 257 -9.24 -20.51 -1.20
N ALA A 258 -10.44 -19.92 -1.15
CA ALA A 258 -11.28 -19.72 -2.33
C ALA A 258 -10.63 -18.78 -3.36
N HIS A 259 -9.84 -17.79 -2.92
CA HIS A 259 -9.17 -16.82 -3.77
C HIS A 259 -7.68 -17.16 -4.03
N ARG A 260 -7.26 -18.38 -3.67
CA ARG A 260 -5.88 -18.80 -3.80
C ARG A 260 -5.45 -18.89 -5.27
N ARG A 261 -4.39 -18.16 -5.62
CA ARG A 261 -3.67 -18.26 -6.90
C ARG A 261 -2.17 -18.25 -6.61
N ARG A 262 -1.50 -19.34 -6.91
CA ARG A 262 -0.03 -19.42 -6.76
C ARG A 262 0.65 -18.48 -7.74
N VAL A 263 1.64 -17.73 -7.26
CA VAL A 263 2.51 -16.94 -8.14
C VAL A 263 3.37 -17.88 -9.01
N PRO A 264 3.81 -17.41 -10.20
CA PRO A 264 4.77 -18.13 -11.03
C PRO A 264 6.10 -18.40 -10.30
N PRO A 265 6.86 -19.44 -10.72
CA PRO A 265 8.12 -19.80 -10.06
C PRO A 265 9.15 -18.67 -9.99
N HIS A 266 9.25 -17.82 -11.01
CA HIS A 266 10.18 -16.68 -11.02
C HIS A 266 9.84 -15.62 -9.98
N VAL A 267 8.53 -15.33 -9.76
CA VAL A 267 8.09 -14.39 -8.71
C VAL A 267 8.33 -14.99 -7.32
N GLU A 268 8.08 -16.29 -7.14
CA GLU A 268 8.40 -16.96 -5.86
C GLU A 268 9.91 -16.96 -5.60
N ALA A 269 10.76 -17.15 -6.64
CA ALA A 269 12.20 -17.05 -6.51
C ALA A 269 12.65 -15.64 -6.09
N ALA A 270 12.12 -14.60 -6.74
CA ALA A 270 12.37 -13.20 -6.38
C ALA A 270 11.94 -12.90 -4.94
N ARG A 271 10.74 -13.39 -4.53
CA ARG A 271 10.26 -13.18 -3.16
C ARG A 271 11.14 -13.86 -2.09
N ARG A 272 11.78 -14.99 -2.41
CA ARG A 272 12.72 -15.65 -1.49
C ARG A 272 13.99 -14.85 -1.28
N LEU A 273 14.54 -14.21 -2.31
CA LEU A 273 15.70 -13.32 -2.17
C LEU A 273 15.49 -12.19 -1.16
N LEU A 274 14.25 -11.74 -0.96
CA LEU A 274 13.90 -10.72 0.03
C LEU A 274 13.71 -11.29 1.46
N SER A 275 13.88 -12.58 1.68
CA SER A 275 13.65 -13.23 2.98
C SER A 275 14.95 -13.74 3.63
N ASP A 276 16.02 -13.76 2.85
CA ASP A 276 17.37 -14.18 3.26
C ASP A 276 18.19 -12.95 3.67
#